data_e91bd5013f3452a77c4b4350a78b14db
#
_entry.id   e91bd5013f3452a77c4b4350a78b14db
#
_cell.length_a   1.000
_cell.length_b   1.000
_cell.length_c   1.000
_cell.angle_alpha   90.00
_cell.angle_beta   90.00
_cell.angle_gamma   90.00
#
_symmetry.space_group_name_H-M   'P 1'
#
loop_
_entity.id
_entity.type
_entity.pdbx_description
1 polymer ?
#
loop_
_entity_poly.entity_id
_entity_poly.type
_entity_poly.pdbx_seq_one_letter_code
_entity_poly.pdbx_strand_id
1 'polypeptide(L)'
;MNSQTLLPGSVRQAATIDAVKSQLAPLLPLVKPSTTELMVNPDGTVFVERAGKIRKAPLQIESERLLGLIGLLAGLNHQVCNAQKPYLELRVPEFFNARLSALIPPLVDAPSLTFRFPPRKQLSLSELVERGTLTEAQETELSLAVASRRNIIVSGHTGSGKTTIANALLDLVDEDRVVVIEDTPEIHCGSKNTVSITTGDPASFTTREAVIRAMRMRPDRVVVGEVRDGEAALELLKAILTHPGTVSTIHADSAAEVRLRLYSLLQEVLPGTPTYDLIDRTVHLVVHVDRVTEGGRSFRKVTEVIQYNHTAITRSQS
;
A
#
# COMPACT_ATOMS: atom_id res chain seq x y z
N MET A 1 -37.44 -26.34 3.30
CA MET A 1 -36.19 -27.13 3.16
C MET A 1 -35.61 -26.81 1.80
N ASN A 2 -34.74 -25.83 1.72
CA ASN A 2 -34.02 -25.49 0.49
C ASN A 2 -32.64 -26.13 0.53
N SER A 3 -32.49 -27.26 -0.11
CA SER A 3 -31.20 -27.86 -0.41
C SER A 3 -30.49 -26.97 -1.45
N GLN A 4 -29.69 -26.05 -1.02
CA GLN A 4 -28.71 -25.41 -1.94
C GLN A 4 -27.70 -26.50 -2.32
N THR A 5 -27.83 -27.03 -3.50
CA THR A 5 -26.84 -27.89 -4.15
C THR A 5 -25.58 -26.99 -4.36
N LEU A 6 -24.60 -27.15 -3.50
CA LEU A 6 -23.30 -26.51 -3.68
C LEU A 6 -22.72 -26.96 -5.01
N LEU A 7 -22.42 -26.01 -5.90
CA LEU A 7 -21.78 -26.30 -7.17
C LEU A 7 -20.45 -27.05 -6.93
N PRO A 8 -20.09 -28.05 -7.77
CA PRO A 8 -18.86 -28.84 -7.59
C PRO A 8 -17.59 -28.00 -7.41
N GLY A 9 -17.54 -26.78 -7.97
CA GLY A 9 -16.45 -25.82 -7.80
C GLY A 9 -16.31 -25.28 -6.38
N SER A 10 -17.40 -25.05 -5.67
CA SER A 10 -17.35 -24.51 -4.30
C SER A 10 -16.80 -25.51 -3.27
N VAL A 11 -17.09 -26.80 -3.46
CA VAL A 11 -16.57 -27.87 -2.59
C VAL A 11 -15.06 -28.05 -2.79
N ARG A 12 -14.58 -28.01 -4.03
CA ARG A 12 -13.13 -28.06 -4.34
C ARG A 12 -12.40 -26.86 -3.77
N GLN A 13 -12.96 -25.68 -3.87
CA GLN A 13 -12.35 -24.46 -3.31
C GLN A 13 -12.26 -24.52 -1.79
N ALA A 14 -13.32 -24.98 -1.10
CA ALA A 14 -13.31 -25.16 0.35
C ALA A 14 -12.23 -26.17 0.79
N ALA A 15 -12.13 -27.32 0.14
CA ALA A 15 -11.09 -28.31 0.43
C ALA A 15 -9.67 -27.76 0.20
N THR A 16 -9.47 -26.94 -0.83
CA THR A 16 -8.17 -26.31 -1.10
C THR A 16 -7.82 -25.28 -0.01
N ILE A 17 -8.79 -24.48 0.44
CA ILE A 17 -8.62 -23.53 1.55
C ILE A 17 -8.22 -24.28 2.84
N ASP A 18 -8.86 -25.39 3.16
CA ASP A 18 -8.52 -26.20 4.34
C ASP A 18 -7.11 -26.82 4.21
N ALA A 19 -6.72 -27.24 3.02
CA ALA A 19 -5.36 -27.69 2.76
C ALA A 19 -4.34 -26.57 2.97
N VAL A 20 -4.61 -25.35 2.47
CA VAL A 20 -3.74 -24.16 2.71
C VAL A 20 -3.62 -23.87 4.19
N LYS A 21 -4.73 -23.86 4.95
CA LYS A 21 -4.71 -23.64 6.41
C LYS A 21 -3.87 -24.69 7.12
N SER A 22 -3.98 -25.96 6.71
CA SER A 22 -3.17 -27.06 7.26
C SER A 22 -1.68 -26.87 6.98
N GLN A 23 -1.31 -26.42 5.78
CA GLN A 23 0.09 -26.11 5.45
C GLN A 23 0.64 -24.94 6.24
N LEU A 24 -0.18 -23.91 6.50
CA LEU A 24 0.17 -22.72 7.26
C LEU A 24 0.19 -22.94 8.79
N ALA A 25 -0.42 -24.01 9.29
CA ALA A 25 -0.58 -24.24 10.73
C ALA A 25 0.72 -24.15 11.55
N PRO A 26 1.90 -24.66 11.11
CA PRO A 26 3.15 -24.52 11.87
C PRO A 26 3.64 -23.07 11.97
N LEU A 27 3.26 -22.20 11.04
CA LEU A 27 3.68 -20.80 11.02
C LEU A 27 2.78 -19.93 11.93
N LEU A 28 1.53 -20.33 12.19
CA LEU A 28 0.57 -19.56 12.98
C LEU A 28 1.09 -19.12 14.37
N PRO A 29 1.77 -19.96 15.17
CA PRO A 29 2.28 -19.56 16.48
C PRO A 29 3.33 -18.45 16.42
N LEU A 30 3.97 -18.27 15.27
CA LEU A 30 4.99 -17.25 15.04
C LEU A 30 4.40 -15.87 14.75
N VAL A 31 3.13 -15.81 14.35
CA VAL A 31 2.46 -14.56 13.95
C VAL A 31 1.80 -13.91 15.16
N LYS A 32 2.49 -12.96 15.78
CA LYS A 32 1.99 -12.13 16.90
C LYS A 32 1.45 -10.78 16.36
N PRO A 33 0.72 -9.99 17.15
CA PRO A 33 0.24 -8.66 16.72
C PRO A 33 1.35 -7.71 16.23
N SER A 34 2.56 -7.86 16.76
CA SER A 34 3.73 -7.07 16.37
C SER A 34 4.57 -7.68 15.23
N THR A 35 4.16 -8.81 14.67
CA THR A 35 4.88 -9.44 13.56
C THR A 35 4.57 -8.68 12.28
N THR A 36 5.62 -8.17 11.64
CA THR A 36 5.54 -7.44 10.36
C THR A 36 5.91 -8.33 9.18
N GLU A 37 6.90 -9.22 9.36
CA GLU A 37 7.31 -10.16 8.31
C GLU A 37 7.61 -11.54 8.87
N LEU A 38 7.37 -12.57 8.07
CA LEU A 38 7.78 -13.94 8.30
C LEU A 38 8.43 -14.46 7.02
N MET A 39 9.67 -14.89 7.12
CA MET A 39 10.50 -15.29 5.99
C MET A 39 10.93 -16.74 6.16
N VAL A 40 10.84 -17.53 5.10
CA VAL A 40 11.36 -18.90 5.03
C VAL A 40 12.42 -18.95 3.94
N ASN A 41 13.65 -19.22 4.33
CA ASN A 41 14.78 -19.31 3.43
C ASN A 41 14.83 -20.65 2.68
N PRO A 42 15.64 -20.77 1.61
CA PRO A 42 15.78 -22.02 0.85
C PRO A 42 16.22 -23.23 1.69
N ASP A 43 16.98 -23.02 2.75
CA ASP A 43 17.38 -24.08 3.70
C ASP A 43 16.26 -24.49 4.69
N GLY A 44 15.06 -23.90 4.54
CA GLY A 44 13.90 -24.13 5.41
C GLY A 44 13.95 -23.37 6.73
N THR A 45 14.99 -22.58 7.02
CA THR A 45 15.03 -21.77 8.24
C THR A 45 14.01 -20.65 8.20
N VAL A 46 13.37 -20.41 9.36
CA VAL A 46 12.31 -19.38 9.49
C VAL A 46 12.84 -18.20 10.29
N PHE A 47 12.61 -17.01 9.77
CA PHE A 47 12.88 -15.74 10.44
C PHE A 47 11.60 -14.94 10.60
N VAL A 48 11.53 -14.18 11.68
CA VAL A 48 10.37 -13.32 11.99
C VAL A 48 10.84 -11.93 12.34
N GLU A 49 10.27 -10.93 11.69
CA GLU A 49 10.47 -9.53 12.06
C GLU A 49 9.38 -9.07 13.03
N ARG A 50 9.80 -8.43 14.14
CA ARG A 50 8.92 -7.76 15.11
C ARG A 50 9.57 -6.48 15.58
N ALA A 51 8.82 -5.38 15.53
CA ALA A 51 9.29 -4.06 15.94
C ALA A 51 10.67 -3.68 15.32
N GLY A 52 10.85 -4.01 14.02
CA GLY A 52 12.08 -3.73 13.26
C GLY A 52 13.27 -4.62 13.61
N LYS A 53 13.07 -5.71 14.36
CA LYS A 53 14.12 -6.68 14.69
C LYS A 53 13.81 -8.05 14.11
N ILE A 54 14.72 -8.56 13.29
CA ILE A 54 14.63 -9.90 12.69
C ILE A 54 15.28 -10.91 13.66
N ARG A 55 14.57 -12.02 13.91
CA ARG A 55 15.06 -13.12 14.74
C ARG A 55 14.74 -14.46 14.09
N LYS A 56 15.66 -15.40 14.20
CA LYS A 56 15.45 -16.79 13.81
C LYS A 56 14.41 -17.43 14.73
N ALA A 57 13.41 -18.08 14.14
CA ALA A 57 12.44 -18.89 14.88
C ALA A 57 12.96 -20.32 15.12
N PRO A 58 12.52 -20.99 16.20
CA PRO A 58 12.88 -22.39 16.46
C PRO A 58 11.99 -23.34 15.62
N LEU A 59 11.99 -23.12 14.31
CA LEU A 59 11.19 -23.86 13.33
C LEU A 59 11.98 -24.00 12.04
N GLN A 60 11.87 -25.15 11.42
CA GLN A 60 12.37 -25.44 10.08
C GLN A 60 11.26 -26.06 9.25
N ILE A 61 11.14 -25.64 8.01
CA ILE A 61 10.09 -26.10 7.08
C ILE A 61 10.75 -26.85 5.93
N GLU A 62 10.25 -28.02 5.63
CA GLU A 62 10.75 -28.83 4.52
C GLU A 62 10.36 -28.23 3.17
N SER A 63 11.27 -28.33 2.19
CA SER A 63 11.08 -27.79 0.83
C SER A 63 9.81 -28.31 0.14
N GLU A 64 9.50 -29.61 0.31
CA GLU A 64 8.28 -30.19 -0.26
C GLU A 64 7.02 -29.54 0.30
N ARG A 65 7.00 -29.23 1.59
CA ARG A 65 5.89 -28.53 2.22
C ARG A 65 5.72 -27.11 1.67
N LEU A 66 6.82 -26.38 1.45
CA LEU A 66 6.80 -25.05 0.86
C LEU A 66 6.29 -25.08 -0.58
N LEU A 67 6.78 -26.03 -1.40
CA LEU A 67 6.30 -26.21 -2.77
C LEU A 67 4.82 -26.55 -2.80
N GLY A 68 4.36 -27.43 -1.91
CA GLY A 68 2.94 -27.78 -1.78
C GLY A 68 2.09 -26.56 -1.43
N LEU A 69 2.52 -25.74 -0.45
CA LEU A 69 1.84 -24.50 -0.08
C LEU A 69 1.78 -23.50 -1.24
N ILE A 70 2.91 -23.26 -1.92
CA ILE A 70 3.00 -22.35 -3.07
C ILE A 70 2.07 -22.81 -4.19
N GLY A 71 2.06 -24.12 -4.50
CA GLY A 71 1.18 -24.69 -5.52
C GLY A 71 -0.32 -24.56 -5.19
N LEU A 72 -0.69 -24.82 -3.94
CA LEU A 72 -2.08 -24.63 -3.47
C LEU A 72 -2.52 -23.16 -3.54
N LEU A 73 -1.67 -22.24 -3.13
CA LEU A 73 -1.95 -20.79 -3.17
C LEU A 73 -2.04 -20.28 -4.62
N ALA A 74 -1.16 -20.74 -5.49
CA ALA A 74 -1.24 -20.43 -6.93
C ALA A 74 -2.56 -20.90 -7.53
N GLY A 75 -2.93 -22.17 -7.27
CA GLY A 75 -4.19 -22.75 -7.77
C GLY A 75 -5.44 -22.01 -7.26
N LEU A 76 -5.47 -21.64 -5.96
CA LEU A 76 -6.56 -20.87 -5.35
C LEU A 76 -6.77 -19.52 -6.03
N ASN A 77 -5.70 -18.89 -6.47
CA ASN A 77 -5.71 -17.57 -7.08
C ASN A 77 -5.66 -17.61 -8.61
N HIS A 78 -5.89 -18.79 -9.23
CA HIS A 78 -5.85 -18.97 -10.69
C HIS A 78 -4.54 -18.52 -11.33
N GLN A 79 -3.44 -18.57 -10.57
CA GLN A 79 -2.10 -18.24 -11.02
C GLN A 79 -1.26 -19.50 -11.25
N VAL A 80 -0.21 -19.36 -12.03
CA VAL A 80 0.76 -20.42 -12.30
C VAL A 80 2.09 -20.06 -11.63
N CYS A 81 2.65 -21.01 -10.86
CA CYS A 81 3.99 -20.95 -10.35
C CYS A 81 4.72 -22.24 -10.72
N ASN A 82 5.65 -22.19 -11.64
CA ASN A 82 6.39 -23.34 -12.17
C ASN A 82 7.77 -22.89 -12.70
N ALA A 83 8.52 -23.79 -13.32
CA ALA A 83 9.86 -23.49 -13.83
C ALA A 83 9.92 -22.38 -14.90
N GLN A 84 8.83 -22.12 -15.64
CA GLN A 84 8.73 -21.04 -16.63
C GLN A 84 8.33 -19.71 -15.97
N LYS A 85 7.54 -19.74 -14.91
CA LYS A 85 7.17 -18.60 -14.06
C LYS A 85 7.50 -18.95 -12.61
N PRO A 86 8.78 -18.90 -12.19
CA PRO A 86 9.23 -19.44 -10.92
C PRO A 86 9.08 -18.48 -9.73
N TYR A 87 8.04 -17.65 -9.76
CA TYR A 87 7.68 -16.73 -8.69
C TYR A 87 6.16 -16.64 -8.54
N LEU A 88 5.73 -16.29 -7.33
CA LEU A 88 4.33 -16.07 -7.00
C LEU A 88 4.21 -14.87 -6.06
N GLU A 89 3.42 -13.89 -6.46
CA GLU A 89 3.07 -12.76 -5.60
C GLU A 89 1.55 -12.67 -5.51
N LEU A 90 1.02 -12.72 -4.28
CA LEU A 90 -0.42 -12.62 -4.04
C LEU A 90 -0.72 -12.27 -2.59
N ARG A 91 -1.99 -12.03 -2.32
CA ARG A 91 -2.51 -11.87 -0.96
C ARG A 91 -3.07 -13.20 -0.46
N VAL A 92 -2.83 -13.50 0.81
CA VAL A 92 -3.30 -14.73 1.47
C VAL A 92 -4.31 -14.36 2.57
N PRO A 93 -5.62 -14.27 2.24
CA PRO A 93 -6.67 -13.97 3.23
C PRO A 93 -6.67 -14.94 4.40
N GLU A 94 -6.41 -16.22 4.14
CA GLU A 94 -6.35 -17.32 5.11
C GLU A 94 -5.21 -17.17 6.12
N PHE A 95 -4.22 -16.29 5.83
CA PHE A 95 -3.08 -16.02 6.70
C PHE A 95 -2.96 -14.54 7.05
N PHE A 96 -3.98 -14.04 7.75
CA PHE A 96 -4.06 -12.65 8.22
C PHE A 96 -3.98 -11.59 7.11
N ASN A 97 -4.47 -11.89 5.93
CA ASN A 97 -4.36 -11.02 4.75
C ASN A 97 -2.91 -10.66 4.38
N ALA A 98 -1.95 -11.54 4.71
CA ALA A 98 -0.56 -11.29 4.41
C ALA A 98 -0.31 -11.22 2.89
N ARG A 99 0.59 -10.33 2.47
CA ARG A 99 1.18 -10.37 1.13
C ARG A 99 2.25 -11.46 1.12
N LEU A 100 2.14 -12.39 0.18
CA LEU A 100 3.14 -13.40 -0.10
C LEU A 100 3.99 -12.98 -1.28
N SER A 101 5.31 -13.11 -1.14
CA SER A 101 6.26 -13.21 -2.25
C SER A 101 6.98 -14.55 -2.10
N ALA A 102 6.89 -15.41 -3.12
CA ALA A 102 7.51 -16.71 -3.14
C ALA A 102 8.35 -16.90 -4.40
N LEU A 103 9.47 -17.59 -4.25
CA LEU A 103 10.38 -17.98 -5.31
C LEU A 103 10.59 -19.49 -5.27
N ILE A 104 10.71 -20.10 -6.46
CA ILE A 104 11.02 -21.53 -6.60
C ILE A 104 12.18 -21.73 -7.60
N PRO A 105 12.78 -22.91 -7.66
CA PRO A 105 13.75 -23.21 -8.73
C PRO A 105 13.17 -22.96 -10.14
N PRO A 106 13.95 -22.43 -11.10
CA PRO A 106 15.42 -22.25 -11.07
C PRO A 106 15.91 -20.88 -10.56
N LEU A 107 15.04 -19.98 -10.06
CA LEU A 107 15.49 -18.68 -9.56
C LEU A 107 16.27 -18.79 -8.24
N VAL A 108 15.98 -19.80 -7.45
CA VAL A 108 16.61 -20.12 -6.16
C VAL A 108 16.90 -21.63 -6.11
N ASP A 109 17.84 -22.06 -5.28
CA ASP A 109 18.22 -23.47 -5.18
C ASP A 109 17.10 -24.35 -4.59
N ALA A 110 16.29 -23.78 -3.70
CA ALA A 110 15.11 -24.40 -3.10
C ALA A 110 14.04 -23.33 -2.82
N PRO A 111 12.78 -23.70 -2.61
CA PRO A 111 11.69 -22.74 -2.43
C PRO A 111 11.95 -21.80 -1.25
N SER A 112 11.63 -20.54 -1.45
CA SER A 112 11.68 -19.50 -0.43
C SER A 112 10.39 -18.69 -0.46
N LEU A 113 9.95 -18.20 0.69
CA LEU A 113 8.78 -17.34 0.75
C LEU A 113 8.90 -16.28 1.85
N THR A 114 8.27 -15.15 1.61
CA THR A 114 8.14 -14.07 2.57
C THR A 114 6.67 -13.67 2.68
N PHE A 115 6.15 -13.69 3.90
CA PHE A 115 4.85 -13.10 4.23
C PHE A 115 5.08 -11.74 4.86
N ARG A 116 4.46 -10.70 4.32
CA ARG A 116 4.37 -9.38 4.92
C ARG A 116 2.95 -9.16 5.43
N PHE A 117 2.82 -8.90 6.72
CA PHE A 117 1.53 -8.74 7.39
C PHE A 117 1.10 -7.28 7.37
N PRO A 118 -0.16 -6.99 7.00
CA PRO A 118 -0.71 -5.65 7.14
C PRO A 118 -0.77 -5.27 8.63
N PRO A 119 -0.72 -3.97 8.94
CA PRO A 119 -0.97 -3.48 10.30
C PRO A 119 -2.30 -4.01 10.81
N ARG A 120 -2.31 -4.62 12.00
CA ARG A 120 -3.54 -5.17 12.59
C ARG A 120 -4.45 -4.12 13.24
N LYS A 121 -3.90 -2.95 13.52
CA LYS A 121 -4.62 -1.81 14.08
C LYS A 121 -4.37 -0.59 13.22
N GLN A 122 -5.45 0.01 12.77
CA GLN A 122 -5.39 1.35 12.22
C GLN A 122 -5.17 2.32 13.39
N LEU A 123 -4.32 3.30 13.16
CA LEU A 123 -4.03 4.35 14.15
C LEU A 123 -4.74 5.62 13.72
N SER A 124 -5.49 6.23 14.64
CA SER A 124 -6.05 7.56 14.43
C SER A 124 -4.95 8.63 14.50
N LEU A 125 -5.25 9.86 14.04
CA LEU A 125 -4.31 10.98 14.17
C LEU A 125 -3.98 11.24 15.66
N SER A 126 -4.96 11.20 16.55
CA SER A 126 -4.74 11.39 17.98
C SER A 126 -3.83 10.32 18.60
N GLU A 127 -3.99 9.05 18.20
CA GLU A 127 -3.07 7.99 18.64
C GLU A 127 -1.65 8.18 18.09
N LEU A 128 -1.51 8.80 16.91
CA LEU A 128 -0.20 9.17 16.36
C LEU A 128 0.44 10.33 17.14
N VAL A 129 -0.37 11.28 17.65
CA VAL A 129 0.10 12.34 18.57
C VAL A 129 0.56 11.74 19.89
N GLU A 130 -0.24 10.87 20.52
CA GLU A 130 0.12 10.16 21.75
C GLU A 130 1.43 9.38 21.64
N ARG A 131 1.75 8.87 20.45
CA ARG A 131 3.00 8.15 20.14
C ARG A 131 4.17 9.08 19.79
N GLY A 132 3.95 10.38 19.71
CA GLY A 132 4.96 11.35 19.30
C GLY A 132 5.33 11.32 17.82
N THR A 133 4.50 10.67 16.99
CA THR A 133 4.65 10.65 15.53
C THR A 133 4.21 11.97 14.91
N LEU A 134 3.18 12.59 15.47
CA LEU A 134 2.64 13.91 15.14
C LEU A 134 2.69 14.83 16.36
N THR A 135 2.68 16.12 16.11
CA THR A 135 2.35 17.14 17.12
C THR A 135 0.85 17.48 17.06
N GLU A 136 0.27 18.01 18.13
CA GLU A 136 -1.14 18.49 18.14
C GLU A 136 -1.40 19.56 17.06
N ALA A 137 -0.41 20.42 16.80
CA ALA A 137 -0.52 21.43 15.75
C ALA A 137 -0.60 20.79 14.35
N GLN A 138 0.21 19.74 14.09
CA GLN A 138 0.16 18.97 12.84
C GLN A 138 -1.17 18.21 12.71
N GLU A 139 -1.67 17.59 13.79
CA GLU A 139 -2.97 16.94 13.80
C GLU A 139 -4.09 17.90 13.38
N THR A 140 -4.10 19.10 13.98
CA THR A 140 -5.10 20.13 13.66
C THR A 140 -5.00 20.58 12.21
N GLU A 141 -3.79 20.88 11.72
CA GLU A 141 -3.55 21.31 10.34
C GLU A 141 -3.99 20.23 9.33
N LEU A 142 -3.62 18.98 9.57
CA LEU A 142 -3.94 17.86 8.71
C LEU A 142 -5.43 17.54 8.70
N SER A 143 -6.11 17.60 9.85
CA SER A 143 -7.55 17.41 9.97
C SER A 143 -8.31 18.47 9.17
N LEU A 144 -7.91 19.74 9.28
CA LEU A 144 -8.49 20.82 8.49
C LEU A 144 -8.24 20.65 6.99
N ALA A 145 -7.05 20.17 6.60
CA ALA A 145 -6.72 19.90 5.21
C ALA A 145 -7.62 18.81 4.60
N VAL A 146 -7.88 17.71 5.33
CA VAL A 146 -8.80 16.65 4.89
C VAL A 146 -10.24 17.18 4.78
N ALA A 147 -10.72 17.91 5.81
CA ALA A 147 -12.07 18.50 5.82
C ALA A 147 -12.28 19.50 4.68
N SER A 148 -11.24 20.28 4.33
CA SER A 148 -11.26 21.24 3.22
C SER A 148 -10.97 20.62 1.86
N ARG A 149 -10.92 19.28 1.76
CA ARG A 149 -10.63 18.54 0.52
C ARG A 149 -9.31 18.98 -0.14
N ARG A 150 -8.29 19.29 0.65
CA ARG A 150 -6.96 19.58 0.11
C ARG A 150 -6.32 18.29 -0.39
N ASN A 151 -5.59 18.37 -1.49
CA ASN A 151 -4.82 17.25 -2.02
C ASN A 151 -3.52 17.12 -1.22
N ILE A 152 -3.34 15.98 -0.57
CA ILE A 152 -2.23 15.70 0.34
C ILE A 152 -1.36 14.60 -0.27
N ILE A 153 -0.05 14.83 -0.33
CA ILE A 153 0.94 13.81 -0.68
C ILE A 153 1.76 13.48 0.56
N VAL A 154 1.76 12.21 0.95
CA VAL A 154 2.57 11.71 2.06
C VAL A 154 3.85 11.10 1.50
N SER A 155 5.00 11.67 1.88
CA SER A 155 6.32 11.25 1.40
C SER A 155 7.16 10.61 2.49
N GLY A 156 8.20 9.89 2.09
CA GLY A 156 9.18 9.25 2.98
C GLY A 156 9.74 7.95 2.41
N HIS A 157 10.72 7.38 3.09
CA HIS A 157 11.37 6.13 2.69
C HIS A 157 10.48 4.90 2.88
N THR A 158 10.92 3.74 2.38
CA THR A 158 10.26 2.45 2.63
C THR A 158 10.23 2.15 4.13
N GLY A 159 9.04 1.80 4.64
CA GLY A 159 8.85 1.49 6.07
C GLY A 159 8.86 2.70 7.01
N SER A 160 8.91 3.93 6.50
CA SER A 160 8.83 5.16 7.32
C SER A 160 7.46 5.38 7.96
N GLY A 161 6.38 4.80 7.39
CA GLY A 161 5.02 4.94 7.91
C GLY A 161 4.09 5.77 7.04
N LYS A 162 4.44 6.02 5.76
CA LYS A 162 3.58 6.74 4.79
C LYS A 162 2.14 6.25 4.78
N THR A 163 1.95 4.94 4.56
CA THR A 163 0.62 4.32 4.53
C THR A 163 -0.12 4.48 5.86
N THR A 164 0.59 4.48 6.99
CA THR A 164 -0.02 4.68 8.32
C THR A 164 -0.57 6.11 8.45
N ILE A 165 0.19 7.11 8.02
CA ILE A 165 -0.27 8.51 8.01
C ILE A 165 -1.41 8.68 7.01
N ALA A 166 -1.29 8.14 5.79
CA ALA A 166 -2.34 8.21 4.77
C ALA A 166 -3.65 7.59 5.27
N ASN A 167 -3.59 6.43 5.92
CA ASN A 167 -4.75 5.77 6.50
C ASN A 167 -5.39 6.60 7.62
N ALA A 168 -4.58 7.17 8.52
CA ALA A 168 -5.10 8.02 9.59
C ALA A 168 -5.80 9.29 9.06
N LEU A 169 -5.33 9.83 7.94
CA LEU A 169 -5.98 10.95 7.26
C LEU A 169 -7.27 10.53 6.56
N LEU A 170 -7.26 9.39 5.87
CA LEU A 170 -8.43 8.86 5.17
C LEU A 170 -9.51 8.31 6.13
N ASP A 171 -9.14 7.97 7.36
CA ASP A 171 -10.09 7.58 8.41
C ASP A 171 -11.02 8.74 8.83
N LEU A 172 -10.61 9.99 8.60
CA LEU A 172 -11.42 11.18 8.80
C LEU A 172 -12.47 11.41 7.70
N VAL A 173 -12.41 10.67 6.60
CA VAL A 173 -13.37 10.82 5.48
C VAL A 173 -14.58 9.95 5.78
N ASP A 174 -15.75 10.55 5.96
CA ASP A 174 -16.97 9.84 6.36
C ASP A 174 -17.98 9.66 5.21
N GLU A 175 -18.43 10.74 4.59
CA GLU A 175 -19.57 10.70 3.65
C GLU A 175 -19.18 10.65 2.18
N ASP A 176 -17.94 10.97 1.83
CA ASP A 176 -17.49 11.04 0.44
C ASP A 176 -17.46 9.66 -0.22
N ARG A 177 -17.82 9.63 -1.52
CA ARG A 177 -17.52 8.44 -2.34
C ARG A 177 -16.05 8.43 -2.71
N VAL A 178 -15.31 7.47 -2.16
CA VAL A 178 -13.87 7.33 -2.36
C VAL A 178 -13.56 6.16 -3.29
N VAL A 179 -12.79 6.40 -4.33
CA VAL A 179 -12.23 5.31 -5.14
C VAL A 179 -10.73 5.22 -4.85
N VAL A 180 -10.35 4.10 -4.25
CA VAL A 180 -8.95 3.78 -3.88
C VAL A 180 -8.35 2.87 -4.94
N ILE A 181 -7.16 3.20 -5.41
CA ILE A 181 -6.43 2.46 -6.44
C ILE A 181 -5.07 2.08 -5.90
N GLU A 182 -4.76 0.80 -5.88
CA GLU A 182 -3.52 0.26 -5.33
C GLU A 182 -3.08 -0.98 -6.10
N ASP A 183 -1.77 -1.22 -6.16
CA ASP A 183 -1.23 -2.51 -6.61
C ASP A 183 -1.39 -3.59 -5.54
N THR A 184 -1.26 -3.20 -4.29
CA THR A 184 -1.49 -4.05 -3.12
C THR A 184 -2.38 -3.29 -2.14
N PRO A 185 -3.56 -3.80 -1.78
CA PRO A 185 -4.47 -3.12 -0.88
C PRO A 185 -3.86 -2.98 0.54
N GLU A 186 -3.46 -1.76 0.89
CA GLU A 186 -2.96 -1.35 2.21
C GLU A 186 -3.73 -0.14 2.75
N ILE A 187 -4.42 0.59 1.89
CA ILE A 187 -5.20 1.77 2.25
C ILE A 187 -6.50 1.36 2.93
N HIS A 188 -6.76 2.00 4.04
CA HIS A 188 -8.03 2.01 4.74
C HIS A 188 -8.66 3.39 4.64
N CYS A 189 -9.97 3.45 4.44
CA CYS A 189 -10.74 4.69 4.40
C CYS A 189 -11.94 4.57 5.33
N GLY A 190 -12.22 5.62 6.11
CA GLY A 190 -13.34 5.67 7.04
C GLY A 190 -14.70 5.69 6.34
N SER A 191 -14.77 6.21 5.10
CA SER A 191 -16.01 6.27 4.35
C SER A 191 -16.57 4.89 4.03
N LYS A 192 -17.86 4.71 4.33
CA LYS A 192 -18.63 3.49 3.97
C LYS A 192 -18.86 3.37 2.46
N ASN A 193 -18.77 4.48 1.72
CA ASN A 193 -18.95 4.52 0.27
C ASN A 193 -17.60 4.44 -0.46
N THR A 194 -16.80 3.42 -0.13
CA THR A 194 -15.48 3.22 -0.71
C THR A 194 -15.49 2.07 -1.72
N VAL A 195 -14.82 2.28 -2.85
CA VAL A 195 -14.52 1.24 -3.83
C VAL A 195 -13.01 1.11 -3.97
N SER A 196 -12.48 -0.09 -3.74
CA SER A 196 -11.07 -0.41 -3.92
C SER A 196 -10.84 -1.12 -5.24
N ILE A 197 -9.93 -0.60 -6.05
CA ILE A 197 -9.48 -1.19 -7.31
C ILE A 197 -8.06 -1.67 -7.10
N THR A 198 -7.83 -2.97 -7.29
CA THR A 198 -6.48 -3.54 -7.25
C THR A 198 -5.92 -3.63 -8.67
N THR A 199 -4.74 -3.06 -8.88
CA THR A 199 -3.96 -3.14 -10.11
C THR A 199 -2.83 -4.16 -9.94
N GLY A 200 -2.19 -4.60 -11.04
CA GLY A 200 -0.98 -5.44 -10.90
C GLY A 200 -1.15 -6.92 -11.13
N ASP A 201 -2.36 -7.48 -11.15
CA ASP A 201 -2.61 -8.81 -11.73
C ASP A 201 -4.10 -9.00 -12.04
N PRO A 202 -4.48 -9.40 -13.22
CA PRO A 202 -3.63 -9.84 -14.32
C PRO A 202 -2.94 -8.68 -15.05
N ALA A 203 -1.76 -8.92 -15.53
CA ALA A 203 -0.71 -8.01 -16.03
C ALA A 203 -1.08 -6.92 -17.07
N SER A 204 -2.33 -6.62 -17.28
CA SER A 204 -2.82 -5.66 -18.29
C SER A 204 -3.60 -4.48 -17.72
N PHE A 205 -3.91 -4.48 -16.40
CA PHE A 205 -4.69 -3.39 -15.80
C PHE A 205 -3.79 -2.49 -14.97
N THR A 206 -3.37 -1.39 -15.57
CA THR A 206 -2.43 -0.43 -14.99
C THR A 206 -3.10 0.54 -14.02
N THR A 207 -2.32 1.17 -13.15
CA THR A 207 -2.79 2.27 -12.29
C THR A 207 -3.39 3.41 -13.11
N ARG A 208 -2.79 3.74 -14.26
CA ARG A 208 -3.34 4.71 -15.22
C ARG A 208 -4.76 4.36 -15.65
N GLU A 209 -4.97 3.12 -16.11
CA GLU A 209 -6.27 2.66 -16.55
C GLU A 209 -7.31 2.65 -15.42
N ALA A 210 -6.88 2.29 -14.20
CA ALA A 210 -7.71 2.32 -13.02
C ALA A 210 -8.19 3.76 -12.71
N VAL A 211 -7.30 4.77 -12.75
CA VAL A 211 -7.66 6.18 -12.53
C VAL A 211 -8.67 6.64 -13.58
N ILE A 212 -8.44 6.35 -14.88
CA ILE A 212 -9.37 6.72 -15.96
C ILE A 212 -10.76 6.11 -15.74
N ARG A 213 -10.84 4.88 -15.25
CA ARG A 213 -12.13 4.23 -14.94
C ARG A 213 -12.77 4.78 -13.67
N ALA A 214 -11.98 5.06 -12.64
CA ALA A 214 -12.44 5.67 -11.40
C ALA A 214 -13.20 6.98 -11.65
N MET A 215 -12.73 7.80 -12.58
CA MET A 215 -13.38 9.06 -12.97
C MET A 215 -14.81 8.88 -13.50
N ARG A 216 -15.18 7.69 -13.99
CA ARG A 216 -16.54 7.35 -14.46
C ARG A 216 -17.42 6.75 -13.38
N MET A 217 -16.89 6.56 -12.16
CA MET A 217 -17.59 5.94 -11.03
C MET A 217 -18.24 6.99 -10.11
N ARG A 218 -18.31 8.24 -10.54
CA ARG A 218 -18.80 9.38 -9.76
C ARG A 218 -18.08 9.52 -8.41
N PRO A 219 -16.75 9.54 -8.38
CA PRO A 219 -16.02 9.70 -7.14
C PRO A 219 -16.17 11.14 -6.62
N ASP A 220 -16.16 11.30 -5.31
CA ASP A 220 -15.91 12.58 -4.65
C ASP A 220 -14.39 12.75 -4.43
N ARG A 221 -13.68 11.64 -4.17
CA ARG A 221 -12.21 11.59 -4.07
C ARG A 221 -11.65 10.40 -4.83
N VAL A 222 -10.50 10.59 -5.47
CA VAL A 222 -9.70 9.52 -6.06
C VAL A 222 -8.39 9.44 -5.28
N VAL A 223 -8.06 8.25 -4.79
CA VAL A 223 -6.85 7.98 -4.01
C VAL A 223 -6.00 6.96 -4.77
N VAL A 224 -4.76 7.29 -5.03
CA VAL A 224 -3.75 6.34 -5.52
C VAL A 224 -2.83 6.02 -4.35
N GLY A 225 -2.80 4.76 -3.92
CA GLY A 225 -2.08 4.34 -2.71
C GLY A 225 -0.60 4.71 -2.76
N GLU A 226 0.04 4.53 -3.92
CA GLU A 226 1.41 4.97 -4.14
C GLU A 226 1.66 5.39 -5.59
N VAL A 227 2.29 6.55 -5.78
CA VAL A 227 2.68 7.08 -7.09
C VAL A 227 4.11 6.63 -7.40
N ARG A 228 4.26 5.72 -8.38
CA ARG A 228 5.55 5.09 -8.70
C ARG A 228 6.12 5.46 -10.06
N ASP A 229 5.26 5.74 -11.03
CA ASP A 229 5.62 6.00 -12.43
C ASP A 229 4.95 7.26 -12.98
N GLY A 230 5.41 7.69 -14.16
CA GLY A 230 4.93 8.91 -14.78
C GLY A 230 3.49 8.86 -15.25
N GLU A 231 3.00 7.69 -15.71
CA GLU A 231 1.62 7.54 -16.17
C GLU A 231 0.63 7.65 -15.00
N ALA A 232 0.92 6.98 -13.88
CA ALA A 232 0.12 7.08 -12.66
C ALA A 232 0.12 8.51 -12.10
N ALA A 233 1.30 9.17 -12.07
CA ALA A 233 1.44 10.55 -11.63
C ALA A 233 0.59 11.51 -12.48
N LEU A 234 0.68 11.40 -13.80
CA LEU A 234 -0.04 12.27 -14.73
C LEU A 234 -1.56 12.13 -14.59
N GLU A 235 -2.07 10.90 -14.56
CA GLU A 235 -3.51 10.66 -14.47
C GLU A 235 -4.06 11.03 -13.08
N LEU A 236 -3.30 10.80 -11.98
CA LEU A 236 -3.69 11.28 -10.67
C LEU A 236 -3.79 12.81 -10.65
N LEU A 237 -2.76 13.54 -11.12
CA LEU A 237 -2.78 15.00 -11.11
C LEU A 237 -3.93 15.57 -11.96
N LYS A 238 -4.26 14.94 -13.09
CA LYS A 238 -5.44 15.30 -13.88
C LYS A 238 -6.75 15.04 -13.13
N ALA A 239 -6.86 13.88 -12.47
CA ALA A 239 -8.06 13.50 -11.73
C ALA A 239 -8.35 14.48 -10.58
N ILE A 240 -7.34 14.85 -9.82
CA ILE A 240 -7.50 15.73 -8.64
C ILE A 240 -7.70 17.21 -8.97
N LEU A 241 -7.53 17.63 -10.24
CA LEU A 241 -7.99 18.94 -10.70
C LEU A 241 -9.51 19.09 -10.61
N THR A 242 -10.25 18.02 -10.81
CA THR A 242 -11.71 18.01 -10.83
C THR A 242 -12.33 17.29 -9.63
N HIS A 243 -11.58 16.42 -8.96
CA HIS A 243 -11.99 15.62 -7.80
C HIS A 243 -10.98 15.80 -6.67
N PRO A 244 -10.93 16.98 -6.01
CA PRO A 244 -9.93 17.28 -4.98
C PRO A 244 -10.17 16.48 -3.71
N GLY A 245 -9.14 16.40 -2.85
CA GLY A 245 -9.18 15.71 -1.57
C GLY A 245 -8.51 14.35 -1.58
N THR A 246 -7.60 14.12 -2.52
CA THR A 246 -6.74 12.92 -2.51
C THR A 246 -5.83 12.89 -1.30
N VAL A 247 -5.52 11.67 -0.83
CA VAL A 247 -4.38 11.38 0.04
C VAL A 247 -3.60 10.26 -0.62
N SER A 248 -2.45 10.58 -1.21
CA SER A 248 -1.63 9.61 -1.95
C SER A 248 -0.22 9.57 -1.37
N THR A 249 0.53 8.49 -1.62
CA THR A 249 1.90 8.39 -1.13
C THR A 249 2.92 8.41 -2.27
N ILE A 250 4.14 8.85 -1.96
CA ILE A 250 5.27 8.87 -2.88
C ILE A 250 6.58 8.63 -2.13
N HIS A 251 7.57 8.03 -2.80
CA HIS A 251 8.93 7.97 -2.28
C HIS A 251 9.68 9.27 -2.60
N ALA A 252 10.14 9.96 -1.56
CA ALA A 252 11.03 11.12 -1.64
C ALA A 252 11.82 11.27 -0.34
N ASP A 253 12.98 11.92 -0.38
CA ASP A 253 13.90 12.05 0.75
C ASP A 253 13.54 13.22 1.68
N SER A 254 12.69 14.13 1.21
CA SER A 254 12.13 15.25 2.01
C SER A 254 10.80 15.71 1.42
N ALA A 255 10.05 16.54 2.14
CA ALA A 255 8.84 17.15 1.60
C ALA A 255 9.14 18.11 0.43
N ALA A 256 10.27 18.82 0.49
CA ALA A 256 10.70 19.75 -0.57
C ALA A 256 11.01 19.02 -1.89
N GLU A 257 11.53 17.78 -1.82
CA GLU A 257 11.88 17.00 -3.00
C GLU A 257 10.69 16.38 -3.72
N VAL A 258 9.52 16.30 -3.10
CA VAL A 258 8.31 15.73 -3.74
C VAL A 258 7.99 16.43 -5.06
N ARG A 259 8.17 17.75 -5.13
CA ARG A 259 7.94 18.54 -6.35
C ARG A 259 8.87 18.11 -7.48
N LEU A 260 10.15 17.94 -7.18
CA LEU A 260 11.14 17.46 -8.17
C LEU A 260 10.89 16.00 -8.56
N ARG A 261 10.51 15.16 -7.60
CA ARG A 261 10.18 13.75 -7.86
C ARG A 261 8.97 13.62 -8.79
N LEU A 262 7.89 14.36 -8.53
CA LEU A 262 6.72 14.39 -9.43
C LEU A 262 7.10 14.92 -10.82
N TYR A 263 7.90 16.00 -10.86
CA TYR A 263 8.40 16.53 -12.15
C TYR A 263 9.19 15.45 -12.91
N SER A 264 10.11 14.75 -12.26
CA SER A 264 10.91 13.69 -12.89
C SER A 264 10.04 12.57 -13.44
N LEU A 265 9.03 12.12 -12.69
CA LEU A 265 8.06 11.12 -13.14
C LEU A 265 7.27 11.61 -14.37
N LEU A 266 6.83 12.85 -14.35
CA LEU A 266 6.09 13.42 -15.48
C LEU A 266 6.96 13.56 -16.75
N GLN A 267 8.27 13.77 -16.62
CA GLN A 267 9.19 13.80 -17.76
C GLN A 267 9.34 12.42 -18.45
N GLU A 268 9.03 11.31 -17.78
CA GLU A 268 8.99 9.97 -18.37
C GLU A 268 7.93 9.87 -19.50
N VAL A 269 6.81 10.60 -19.34
CA VAL A 269 5.65 10.54 -20.26
C VAL A 269 5.40 11.84 -21.03
N LEU A 270 5.95 12.95 -20.58
CA LEU A 270 5.84 14.28 -21.17
C LEU A 270 7.24 14.94 -21.28
N PRO A 271 8.19 14.35 -22.01
CA PRO A 271 9.55 14.86 -22.06
C PRO A 271 9.61 16.29 -22.61
N GLY A 272 10.36 17.16 -21.92
CA GLY A 272 10.52 18.57 -22.28
C GLY A 272 9.32 19.47 -22.01
N THR A 273 8.20 18.91 -21.49
CA THR A 273 7.03 19.71 -21.16
C THR A 273 7.17 20.32 -19.75
N PRO A 274 6.98 21.64 -19.57
CA PRO A 274 7.02 22.26 -18.25
C PRO A 274 5.76 21.86 -17.46
N THR A 275 5.94 21.00 -16.46
CA THR A 275 4.83 20.43 -15.66
C THR A 275 4.75 20.95 -14.23
N TYR A 276 5.65 21.84 -13.81
CA TYR A 276 5.63 22.41 -12.46
C TYR A 276 4.33 23.15 -12.14
N ASP A 277 3.75 23.88 -13.11
CA ASP A 277 2.46 24.56 -12.93
C ASP A 277 1.32 23.57 -12.62
N LEU A 278 1.30 22.42 -13.26
CA LEU A 278 0.35 21.35 -12.97
C LEU A 278 0.51 20.83 -11.54
N ILE A 279 1.75 20.57 -11.12
CA ILE A 279 2.06 20.09 -9.76
C ILE A 279 1.63 21.14 -8.73
N ASP A 280 2.02 22.39 -8.92
CA ASP A 280 1.77 23.48 -7.97
C ASP A 280 0.27 23.80 -7.85
N ARG A 281 -0.53 23.57 -8.89
CA ARG A 281 -2.00 23.74 -8.85
C ARG A 281 -2.73 22.56 -8.22
N THR A 282 -2.15 21.37 -8.22
CA THR A 282 -2.83 20.15 -7.81
C THR A 282 -2.41 19.68 -6.43
N VAL A 283 -1.15 19.78 -6.07
CA VAL A 283 -0.66 19.41 -4.74
C VAL A 283 -0.82 20.61 -3.79
N HIS A 284 -1.55 20.42 -2.70
CA HIS A 284 -1.79 21.48 -1.73
C HIS A 284 -0.92 21.35 -0.49
N LEU A 285 -0.65 20.10 -0.07
CA LEU A 285 0.10 19.81 1.15
C LEU A 285 0.98 18.60 0.94
N VAL A 286 2.20 18.68 1.42
CA VAL A 286 3.13 17.54 1.47
C VAL A 286 3.47 17.27 2.94
N VAL A 287 3.34 16.00 3.34
CA VAL A 287 3.64 15.51 4.68
C VAL A 287 4.81 14.53 4.56
N HIS A 288 5.96 14.85 5.12
CA HIS A 288 7.10 13.95 5.13
C HIS A 288 7.19 13.21 6.46
N VAL A 289 7.25 11.88 6.37
CA VAL A 289 7.40 11.00 7.52
C VAL A 289 8.67 10.19 7.42
N ASP A 290 9.47 10.24 8.48
CA ASP A 290 10.76 9.55 8.52
C ASP A 290 10.93 8.71 9.78
N ARG A 291 11.94 7.84 9.76
CA ARG A 291 12.39 7.09 10.91
C ARG A 291 13.53 7.85 11.60
N VAL A 292 13.23 8.40 12.76
CA VAL A 292 14.19 9.15 13.58
C VAL A 292 14.76 8.25 14.66
N THR A 293 16.04 8.37 14.95
CA THR A 293 16.71 7.64 16.04
C THR A 293 17.18 8.63 17.10
N GLU A 294 16.59 8.57 18.28
CA GLU A 294 16.96 9.41 19.42
C GLU A 294 17.20 8.50 20.63
N GLY A 295 18.29 8.70 21.35
CA GLY A 295 18.64 7.91 22.53
C GLY A 295 18.75 6.39 22.27
N GLY A 296 19.13 5.97 21.05
CA GLY A 296 19.23 4.55 20.66
C GLY A 296 17.90 3.86 20.39
N ARG A 297 16.79 4.61 20.41
CA ARG A 297 15.45 4.13 20.02
C ARG A 297 15.04 4.73 18.68
N SER A 298 14.54 3.89 17.77
CA SER A 298 14.04 4.33 16.47
C SER A 298 12.53 4.41 16.51
N PHE A 299 11.97 5.55 16.09
CA PHE A 299 10.54 5.78 16.01
C PHE A 299 10.21 6.56 14.72
N ARG A 300 8.93 6.59 14.36
CA ARG A 300 8.45 7.30 13.18
C ARG A 300 7.98 8.68 13.59
N LYS A 301 8.31 9.69 12.78
CA LYS A 301 7.96 11.09 13.06
C LYS A 301 7.63 11.82 11.76
N VAL A 302 6.58 12.61 11.77
CA VAL A 302 6.35 13.62 10.73
C VAL A 302 7.32 14.76 10.97
N THR A 303 8.33 14.86 10.11
CA THR A 303 9.42 15.82 10.23
C THR A 303 9.11 17.13 9.53
N GLU A 304 8.31 17.07 8.46
CA GLU A 304 7.98 18.25 7.65
C GLU A 304 6.51 18.21 7.23
N VAL A 305 5.87 19.38 7.27
CA VAL A 305 4.56 19.63 6.62
C VAL A 305 4.73 20.90 5.81
N ILE A 306 4.68 20.80 4.48
CA ILE A 306 4.87 21.91 3.56
C ILE A 306 3.58 22.19 2.80
N GLN A 307 3.10 23.42 2.88
CA GLN A 307 2.01 23.90 2.04
C GLN A 307 2.59 24.41 0.72
N TYR A 308 2.08 23.87 -0.39
CA TYR A 308 2.36 24.44 -1.70
C TYR A 308 1.40 25.62 -1.90
N ASN A 309 1.95 26.82 -1.82
CA ASN A 309 1.20 28.04 -2.02
C ASN A 309 0.83 28.14 -3.51
N HIS A 310 -0.46 28.21 -3.80
CA HIS A 310 -0.96 28.75 -5.06
C HIS A 310 -0.55 30.25 -5.08
N THR A 311 0.66 30.54 -5.52
CA THR A 311 1.00 31.92 -5.84
C THR A 311 0.05 32.33 -6.94
N ALA A 312 -0.88 33.18 -6.60
CA ALA A 312 -1.78 33.82 -7.57
C ALA A 312 -0.90 34.31 -8.72
N ILE A 313 -1.09 33.74 -9.91
CA ILE A 313 -0.60 34.36 -11.12
C ILE A 313 -1.39 35.66 -11.20
N THR A 314 -0.82 36.73 -10.69
CA THR A 314 -1.26 38.08 -10.98
C THR A 314 -1.13 38.22 -12.48
N ARG A 315 -2.25 38.10 -13.19
CA ARG A 315 -2.33 38.53 -14.58
C ARG A 315 -2.00 40.03 -14.55
N SER A 316 -0.75 40.36 -14.83
CA SER A 316 -0.43 41.69 -15.28
C SER A 316 -1.19 41.90 -16.60
N GLN A 317 -2.31 42.57 -16.51
CA GLN A 317 -2.92 43.22 -17.67
C GLN A 317 -1.93 44.31 -18.10
N SER A 318 -1.36 44.15 -19.23
CA SER A 318 -0.79 45.22 -20.06
C SER A 318 -1.27 45.01 -21.46
#